data_a9b359239e104c972cc49de871b53217
#
_entry.id   a9b359239e104c972cc49de871b53217
#
_cell.length_a   1.000
_cell.length_b   1.000
_cell.length_c   1.000
_cell.angle_alpha   90.00
_cell.angle_beta   90.00
_cell.angle_gamma   90.00
#
_symmetry.space_group_name_H-M   'P 1'
#
loop_
_entity.id
_entity.type
_entity.pdbx_description
1 polymer ?
#
loop_
_entity_poly.entity_id
_entity_poly.type
_entity_poly.pdbx_seq_one_letter_code
_entity_poly.pdbx_strand_id
1 'polypeptide(L)'
;MGAYLRPARIEEALAALGQSRHLVLAGGTDIYPTEANAAGWGQPSLTRDDRPNILDITSVNGLNQITVFADRVEIGARVTWTQAIQSELGQWFDGVRLAAREVGGRQIQNRGTLVGNLCNASPA
;
A
#
# COMPACT_ATOMS: atom_id res chain seq x y z
N MET A 1 8.99 -12.97 -17.38
CA MET A 1 7.56 -12.67 -17.13
C MET A 1 7.34 -12.54 -15.65
N GLY A 2 6.82 -11.42 -15.20
CA GLY A 2 6.58 -11.17 -13.77
C GLY A 2 5.51 -12.11 -13.21
N ALA A 3 5.81 -12.71 -12.06
CA ALA A 3 4.85 -13.50 -11.31
C ALA A 3 3.92 -12.58 -10.51
N TYR A 4 2.65 -12.98 -10.37
CA TYR A 4 1.69 -12.33 -9.49
C TYR A 4 1.30 -13.31 -8.38
N LEU A 5 1.62 -12.94 -7.14
CA LEU A 5 1.33 -13.74 -5.96
C LEU A 5 0.38 -12.98 -5.03
N ARG A 6 -0.63 -13.65 -4.53
CA ARG A 6 -1.61 -13.07 -3.59
C ARG A 6 -1.81 -14.01 -2.39
N PRO A 7 -0.85 -14.04 -1.47
CA PRO A 7 -0.93 -14.91 -0.30
C PRO A 7 -2.01 -14.45 0.68
N ALA A 8 -2.53 -15.40 1.44
CA ALA A 8 -3.46 -15.13 2.54
C ALA A 8 -2.76 -15.02 3.89
N ARG A 9 -1.52 -15.51 3.99
CA ARG A 9 -0.75 -15.58 5.23
C ARG A 9 0.53 -14.79 5.12
N ILE A 10 0.91 -14.16 6.22
CA ILE A 10 2.14 -13.35 6.28
C ILE A 10 3.41 -14.19 6.03
N GLU A 11 3.44 -15.41 6.48
CA GLU A 11 4.59 -16.31 6.29
C GLU A 11 4.83 -16.61 4.80
N GLU A 12 3.75 -16.77 4.04
CA GLU A 12 3.83 -16.97 2.58
C GLU A 12 4.36 -15.73 1.87
N ALA A 13 3.89 -14.56 2.29
CA ALA A 13 4.36 -13.28 1.76
C ALA A 13 5.86 -13.07 2.03
N LEU A 14 6.29 -13.33 3.27
CA LEU A 14 7.70 -13.22 3.66
C LEU A 14 8.58 -14.24 2.92
N ALA A 15 8.10 -15.47 2.74
CA ALA A 15 8.82 -16.48 1.97
C ALA A 15 9.03 -16.05 0.51
N ALA A 16 8.00 -15.48 -0.12
CA ALA A 16 8.10 -14.95 -1.48
C ALA A 16 9.15 -13.83 -1.60
N LEU A 17 9.16 -12.89 -0.65
CA LEU A 17 10.15 -11.80 -0.59
C LEU A 17 11.58 -12.31 -0.38
N GLY A 18 11.74 -13.42 0.36
CA GLY A 18 13.04 -14.07 0.56
C GLY A 18 13.58 -14.78 -0.68
N GLN A 19 12.71 -15.18 -1.60
CA GLN A 19 13.09 -15.92 -2.82
C GLN A 19 13.48 -15.00 -3.97
N SER A 20 12.76 -13.91 -4.15
CA SER A 20 13.01 -12.97 -5.25
C SER A 20 12.47 -11.58 -4.97
N ARG A 21 12.95 -10.61 -5.75
CA ARG A 21 12.46 -9.24 -5.66
C ARG A 21 11.04 -9.14 -6.18
N HIS A 22 10.17 -8.55 -5.38
CA HIS A 22 8.78 -8.27 -5.72
C HIS A 22 8.48 -6.79 -5.51
N LEU A 23 7.57 -6.27 -6.34
CA LEU A 23 6.87 -5.02 -6.07
C LEU A 23 5.67 -5.33 -5.17
N VAL A 24 5.64 -4.76 -3.99
CA VAL A 24 4.56 -4.99 -3.02
C VAL A 24 3.36 -4.12 -3.38
N LEU A 25 2.21 -4.76 -3.59
CA LEU A 25 0.95 -4.13 -3.91
C LEU A 25 0.02 -4.17 -2.69
N ALA A 26 -0.35 -3.01 -2.16
CA ALA A 26 -1.39 -2.86 -1.15
C ALA A 26 -2.65 -2.21 -1.78
N GLY A 27 -2.71 -0.88 -1.83
CA GLY A 27 -3.83 -0.16 -2.46
C GLY A 27 -3.73 -0.02 -3.98
N GLY A 28 -2.51 -0.07 -4.52
CA GLY A 28 -2.24 0.08 -5.96
C GLY A 28 -2.38 1.50 -6.50
N THR A 29 -2.57 2.50 -5.62
CA THR A 29 -2.82 3.89 -6.03
C THR A 29 -1.62 4.59 -6.64
N ASP A 30 -0.40 4.11 -6.37
CA ASP A 30 0.84 4.63 -6.95
C ASP A 30 1.40 3.74 -8.07
N ILE A 31 1.14 2.44 -8.02
CA ILE A 31 1.66 1.48 -9.01
C ILE A 31 0.97 1.65 -10.36
N TYR A 32 -0.36 1.58 -10.37
CA TYR A 32 -1.14 1.68 -11.61
C TYR A 32 -1.04 3.05 -12.31
N PRO A 33 -1.12 4.20 -11.60
CA PRO A 33 -0.91 5.50 -12.26
C PRO A 33 0.45 5.67 -12.90
N THR A 34 1.51 5.11 -12.30
CA THR A 34 2.87 5.18 -12.86
C THR A 34 2.94 4.45 -14.20
N GLU A 35 2.37 3.26 -14.30
CA GLU A 35 2.29 2.50 -15.56
C GLU A 35 1.42 3.22 -16.61
N ALA A 36 0.27 3.74 -16.20
CA ALA A 36 -0.62 4.47 -17.10
C ALA A 36 0.04 5.75 -17.63
N ASN A 37 0.75 6.49 -16.78
CA ASN A 37 1.48 7.70 -17.16
C ASN A 37 2.62 7.37 -18.14
N ALA A 38 3.39 6.33 -17.89
CA ALA A 38 4.45 5.90 -18.79
C ALA A 38 3.91 5.57 -20.18
N ALA A 39 2.79 4.86 -20.27
CA ALA A 39 2.13 4.56 -21.53
C ALA A 39 1.60 5.82 -22.24
N GLY A 40 1.04 6.77 -21.49
CA GLY A 40 0.48 8.02 -22.00
C GLY A 40 1.51 9.00 -22.57
N TRP A 41 2.77 8.93 -22.12
CA TRP A 41 3.86 9.81 -22.57
C TRP A 41 4.72 9.19 -23.69
N GLY A 42 4.24 8.13 -24.33
CA GLY A 42 4.94 7.50 -25.46
C GLY A 42 6.21 6.75 -25.05
N GLN A 43 6.40 6.47 -23.78
CA GLN A 43 7.46 5.56 -23.37
C GLN A 43 7.10 4.13 -23.76
N PRO A 44 8.06 3.31 -24.18
CA PRO A 44 7.77 1.92 -24.52
C PRO A 44 7.12 1.25 -23.29
N SER A 45 5.93 0.69 -23.50
CA SER A 45 5.32 -0.16 -22.50
C SER A 45 6.30 -1.28 -22.17
N LEU A 46 6.47 -1.59 -20.88
CA LEU A 46 7.25 -2.74 -20.45
C LEU A 46 6.79 -3.97 -21.25
N THR A 47 7.72 -4.63 -21.90
CA THR A 47 7.42 -5.89 -22.56
C THR A 47 6.93 -6.88 -21.51
N ARG A 48 6.21 -7.91 -21.93
CA ARG A 48 5.68 -8.92 -21.00
C ARG A 48 6.79 -9.57 -20.16
N ASP A 49 8.01 -9.62 -20.70
CA ASP A 49 9.18 -10.22 -20.05
C ASP A 49 9.86 -9.27 -19.02
N ASP A 50 9.64 -7.96 -19.16
CA ASP A 50 10.24 -6.94 -18.27
C ASP A 50 9.35 -6.59 -17.05
N ARG A 51 8.17 -7.19 -16.93
CA ARG A 51 7.27 -6.91 -15.82
C ARG A 51 7.85 -7.43 -14.51
N PRO A 52 7.84 -6.62 -13.45
CA PRO A 52 8.30 -7.06 -12.14
C PRO A 52 7.38 -8.15 -11.57
N ASN A 53 7.93 -8.96 -10.67
CA ASN A 53 7.10 -9.80 -9.81
C ASN A 53 6.26 -8.89 -8.91
N ILE A 54 5.00 -9.22 -8.75
CA ILE A 54 4.07 -8.49 -7.87
C ILE A 54 3.68 -9.38 -6.71
N LEU A 55 3.82 -8.86 -5.50
CA LEU A 55 3.30 -9.45 -4.28
C LEU A 55 2.10 -8.62 -3.81
N ASP A 56 0.91 -9.12 -4.07
CA ASP A 56 -0.34 -8.51 -3.63
C ASP A 56 -0.66 -8.94 -2.20
N ILE A 57 -0.55 -8.00 -1.26
CA ILE A 57 -0.80 -8.25 0.16
C ILE A 57 -2.26 -7.99 0.57
N THR A 58 -3.14 -7.67 -0.37
CA THR A 58 -4.54 -7.31 -0.06
C THR A 58 -5.36 -8.46 0.54
N SER A 59 -4.90 -9.69 0.43
CA SER A 59 -5.53 -10.88 1.04
C SER A 59 -4.83 -11.36 2.32
N VAL A 60 -3.70 -10.76 2.69
CA VAL A 60 -2.97 -11.17 3.90
C VAL A 60 -3.78 -10.80 5.14
N ASN A 61 -4.09 -11.79 5.96
CA ASN A 61 -4.84 -11.59 7.20
C ASN A 61 -4.03 -10.81 8.23
N GLY A 62 -4.72 -9.98 9.01
CA GLY A 62 -4.13 -9.27 10.16
C GLY A 62 -3.40 -7.96 9.83
N LEU A 63 -3.23 -7.61 8.55
CA LEU A 63 -2.56 -6.38 8.14
C LEU A 63 -3.47 -5.14 8.02
N ASN A 64 -4.76 -5.28 8.26
CA ASN A 64 -5.76 -4.21 8.14
C ASN A 64 -6.21 -3.65 9.50
N GLN A 65 -5.41 -3.82 10.53
CA GLN A 65 -5.75 -3.44 11.90
C GLN A 65 -4.86 -2.32 12.42
N ILE A 66 -5.46 -1.48 13.28
CA ILE A 66 -4.74 -0.52 14.11
C ILE A 66 -4.80 -1.06 15.53
N THR A 67 -3.66 -1.32 16.15
CA THR A 67 -3.56 -1.89 17.49
C THR A 67 -2.86 -0.91 18.41
N VAL A 68 -3.51 -0.56 19.53
CA VAL A 68 -2.97 0.37 20.53
C VAL A 68 -2.40 -0.44 21.69
N PHE A 69 -1.11 -0.23 21.96
CA PHE A 69 -0.42 -0.77 23.14
C PHE A 69 -0.11 0.36 24.13
N ALA A 70 0.40 0.03 25.29
CA ALA A 70 0.76 1.02 26.31
C ALA A 70 1.90 1.96 25.87
N ASP A 71 2.80 1.48 25.06
CA ASP A 71 4.03 2.16 24.64
C ASP A 71 4.08 2.50 23.14
N ARG A 72 3.13 2.01 22.33
CA ARG A 72 3.13 2.19 20.87
C ARG A 72 1.77 1.97 20.25
N VAL A 73 1.64 2.39 19.01
CA VAL A 73 0.53 2.02 18.11
C VAL A 73 1.10 1.30 16.90
N GLU A 74 0.54 0.15 16.58
CA GLU A 74 0.86 -0.59 15.37
C GLU A 74 -0.22 -0.37 14.31
N ILE A 75 0.19 0.07 13.14
CA ILE A 75 -0.69 0.30 11.99
C ILE A 75 -0.32 -0.71 10.91
N GLY A 76 -1.24 -1.60 10.60
CA GLY A 76 -1.03 -2.65 9.59
C GLY A 76 -0.84 -2.08 8.18
N ALA A 77 -0.09 -2.79 7.37
CA ALA A 77 0.26 -2.36 6.00
C ALA A 77 -0.95 -2.23 5.06
N ARG A 78 -2.10 -2.80 5.42
CA ARG A 78 -3.36 -2.70 4.66
C ARG A 78 -4.33 -1.66 5.21
N VAL A 79 -3.99 -0.95 6.27
CA VAL A 79 -4.82 0.12 6.81
C VAL A 79 -4.94 1.23 5.78
N THR A 80 -6.16 1.51 5.35
CA THR A 80 -6.44 2.57 4.39
C THR A 80 -6.42 3.95 5.03
N TRP A 81 -6.27 4.99 4.23
CA TRP A 81 -6.40 6.36 4.70
C TRP A 81 -7.77 6.62 5.33
N THR A 82 -8.85 6.04 4.76
CA THR A 82 -10.20 6.13 5.34
C THR A 82 -10.24 5.54 6.75
N GLN A 83 -9.64 4.37 6.97
CA GLN A 83 -9.56 3.78 8.30
C GLN A 83 -8.75 4.65 9.28
N ALA A 84 -7.65 5.22 8.83
CA ALA A 84 -6.84 6.14 9.64
C ALA A 84 -7.61 7.39 10.05
N ILE A 85 -8.37 7.98 9.14
CA ILE A 85 -9.24 9.14 9.41
C ILE A 85 -10.31 8.80 10.45
N GLN A 86 -10.92 7.64 10.35
CA GLN A 86 -12.00 7.17 11.24
C GLN A 86 -11.50 6.55 12.54
N SER A 87 -10.18 6.41 12.72
CA SER A 87 -9.60 5.79 13.90
C SER A 87 -9.90 6.58 15.19
N GLU A 88 -10.06 5.88 16.29
CA GLU A 88 -10.26 6.46 17.63
C GLU A 88 -8.95 6.77 18.37
N LEU A 89 -7.86 6.97 17.63
CA LEU A 89 -6.59 7.39 18.19
C LEU A 89 -6.71 8.82 18.77
N GLY A 90 -5.99 9.08 19.85
CA GLY A 90 -6.05 10.35 20.56
C GLY A 90 -5.63 11.58 19.74
N GLN A 91 -5.68 12.75 20.35
CA GLN A 91 -5.39 14.04 19.71
C GLN A 91 -4.00 14.11 19.07
N TRP A 92 -3.04 13.36 19.57
CA TRP A 92 -1.69 13.28 19.00
C TRP A 92 -1.66 12.76 17.56
N PHE A 93 -2.74 12.10 17.13
CA PHE A 93 -2.89 11.59 15.75
C PHE A 93 -3.64 12.55 14.83
N ASP A 94 -4.10 13.69 15.32
CA ASP A 94 -4.93 14.63 14.54
C ASP A 94 -4.19 15.22 13.34
N GLY A 95 -2.90 15.46 13.46
CA GLY A 95 -2.06 15.89 12.35
C GLY A 95 -2.07 14.90 11.19
N VAL A 96 -1.98 13.61 11.48
CA VAL A 96 -2.06 12.55 10.48
C VAL A 96 -3.46 12.47 9.87
N ARG A 97 -4.52 12.62 10.68
CA ARG A 97 -5.91 12.66 10.17
C ARG A 97 -6.14 13.82 9.22
N LEU A 98 -5.63 15.01 9.54
CA LEU A 98 -5.74 16.20 8.68
C LEU A 98 -4.99 15.97 7.37
N ALA A 99 -3.76 15.46 7.44
CA ALA A 99 -2.98 15.11 6.25
C ALA A 99 -3.69 14.05 5.40
N ALA A 100 -4.27 13.03 6.03
CA ALA A 100 -4.99 11.95 5.35
C ALA A 100 -6.17 12.45 4.51
N ARG A 101 -6.86 13.48 4.94
CA ARG A 101 -7.99 14.10 4.21
C ARG A 101 -7.56 14.79 2.94
N GLU A 102 -6.29 15.18 2.85
CA GLU A 102 -5.70 15.83 1.67
C GLU A 102 -5.10 14.82 0.67
N VAL A 103 -5.05 13.53 1.02
CA VAL A 103 -4.54 12.48 0.14
C VAL A 103 -5.59 12.14 -0.92
N GLY A 104 -5.52 12.77 -2.09
CA GLY A 104 -6.44 12.54 -3.20
C GLY A 104 -7.91 12.69 -2.83
N GLY A 105 -8.79 12.11 -3.62
CA GLY A 105 -10.22 12.05 -3.33
C GLY A 105 -10.60 10.85 -2.46
N ARG A 106 -11.89 10.74 -2.10
CA ARG A 106 -12.41 9.62 -1.29
C ARG A 106 -12.09 8.24 -1.86
N GLN A 107 -12.13 8.10 -3.17
CA GLN A 107 -11.82 6.83 -3.85
C GLN A 107 -10.37 6.41 -3.60
N ILE A 108 -9.44 7.34 -3.64
CA ILE A 108 -8.02 7.10 -3.32
C ILE A 108 -7.86 6.77 -1.84
N GLN A 109 -8.51 7.52 -0.95
CA GLN A 109 -8.45 7.29 0.50
C GLN A 109 -9.02 5.91 0.91
N ASN A 110 -10.00 5.41 0.19
CA ASN A 110 -10.59 4.10 0.44
C ASN A 110 -9.71 2.92 -0.02
N ARG A 111 -8.73 3.16 -0.87
CA ARG A 111 -7.83 2.14 -1.44
C ARG A 111 -6.38 2.32 -1.03
N GLY A 112 -5.89 3.55 -1.07
CA GLY A 112 -4.53 3.88 -0.66
C GLY A 112 -4.32 3.56 0.81
N THR A 113 -3.11 3.10 1.15
CA THR A 113 -2.74 2.76 2.51
C THR A 113 -1.74 3.76 3.07
N LEU A 114 -1.84 4.03 4.38
CA LEU A 114 -0.90 4.89 5.09
C LEU A 114 0.54 4.38 4.95
N VAL A 115 0.74 3.10 5.20
CA VAL A 115 2.06 2.46 5.11
C VAL A 115 2.57 2.44 3.67
N GLY A 116 1.70 2.20 2.69
CA GLY A 116 2.06 2.24 1.27
C GLY A 116 2.60 3.59 0.84
N ASN A 117 1.93 4.68 1.22
CA ASN A 117 2.41 6.05 0.94
C ASN A 117 3.74 6.33 1.65
N LEU A 118 3.90 5.88 2.88
CA LEU A 118 5.15 6.05 3.63
C LEU A 118 6.31 5.32 2.94
N CYS A 119 6.10 4.07 2.49
CA CYS A 119 7.11 3.28 1.79
C CYS A 119 7.46 3.88 0.42
N ASN A 120 6.47 4.42 -0.28
CA ASN A 120 6.67 5.06 -1.59
C ASN A 120 7.21 6.48 -1.48
N ALA A 121 7.20 7.07 -0.29
CA ALA A 121 7.58 8.46 -0.04
C ALA A 121 6.87 9.45 -0.98
N SER A 122 5.61 9.17 -1.30
CA SER A 122 4.80 10.04 -2.17
C SER A 122 4.61 11.41 -1.53
N PRO A 123 4.85 12.50 -2.26
CA PRO A 123 4.42 13.82 -1.79
C PRO A 123 2.88 13.84 -1.73
N ALA A 124 2.34 14.22 -0.60
CA ALA A 124 0.90 14.37 -0.43
C ALA A 124 0.44 15.73 -1.00
#